data_0a1ef8778c145fc8071a83241ebe8a17
#
_entry.id   0a1ef8778c145fc8071a83241ebe8a17
#
_cell.length_a   1.000
_cell.length_b   1.000
_cell.length_c   1.000
_cell.angle_alpha   90.00
_cell.angle_beta   90.00
_cell.angle_gamma   90.00
#
_symmetry.space_group_name_H-M   'P 1'
#
loop_
_entity.id
_entity.type
_entity.pdbx_description
1 polymer ?
#
loop_
_entity_poly.entity_id
_entity_poly.type
_entity_poly.pdbx_seq_one_letter_code
_entity_poly.pdbx_strand_id
1 'polypeptide(L)'
;MDLHDFTDVAENYDYYLQALGQPKDFERFYLKLAKTYGAGGVIDIACGTGALAVPLAKKGYDVTACDISEAMVAVTRRKLDAAGLNARTFVADMTDFDAGRKFSLAIIARSGFMHLTTPEQQRAALLTIKRHLTPGGVLTLNTFQPWPKAQAEQIDTGPEDYSLRTEYVNAQGKRERIYNAIGYDPDTQVMRGNWKFETLDDAGKVIDTRVRPLAMRQTYTQEMKYLCALCGYEIVECERRAQLGGNIIWLLRNVV
;
A
#
# COMPACT_ATOMS: atom_id res chain seq x y z
N MET A 1 -17.61 -1.45 10.11
CA MET A 1 -16.22 -0.97 10.33
C MET A 1 -15.74 -0.42 9.01
N ASP A 2 -15.12 0.74 9.02
CA ASP A 2 -14.58 1.37 7.81
C ASP A 2 -13.37 0.58 7.29
N LEU A 3 -13.33 0.28 6.00
CA LEU A 3 -12.22 -0.42 5.33
C LEU A 3 -10.88 0.31 5.48
N HIS A 4 -10.92 1.61 5.70
CA HIS A 4 -9.75 2.49 5.79
C HIS A 4 -9.37 2.88 7.22
N ASP A 5 -10.13 2.42 8.22
CA ASP A 5 -9.76 2.61 9.62
C ASP A 5 -8.70 1.58 10.05
N PHE A 6 -7.46 2.04 10.21
CA PHE A 6 -6.32 1.25 10.65
C PHE A 6 -5.92 1.51 12.11
N THR A 7 -6.79 2.18 12.88
CA THR A 7 -6.50 2.61 14.26
C THR A 7 -6.09 1.45 15.16
N ASP A 8 -6.76 0.31 15.04
CA ASP A 8 -6.54 -0.88 15.85
C ASP A 8 -5.23 -1.63 15.55
N VAL A 9 -4.61 -1.40 14.39
CA VAL A 9 -3.40 -2.13 13.97
C VAL A 9 -2.20 -1.24 13.68
N ALA A 10 -2.35 0.09 13.60
CA ALA A 10 -1.30 1.00 13.17
C ALA A 10 -0.01 0.86 14.00
N GLU A 11 -0.12 0.71 15.33
CA GLU A 11 1.03 0.57 16.23
C GLU A 11 1.79 -0.75 16.03
N ASN A 12 1.09 -1.81 15.63
CA ASN A 12 1.67 -3.13 15.41
C ASN A 12 1.95 -3.44 13.94
N TYR A 13 1.63 -2.50 13.02
CA TYR A 13 1.65 -2.72 11.59
C TYR A 13 3.02 -3.13 11.06
N ASP A 14 4.10 -2.54 11.57
CA ASP A 14 5.46 -2.89 11.15
C ASP A 14 5.86 -4.30 11.57
N TYR A 15 5.49 -4.71 12.80
CA TYR A 15 5.75 -6.06 13.31
C TYR A 15 5.02 -7.11 12.47
N TYR A 16 3.78 -6.84 12.18
CA TYR A 16 2.96 -7.65 11.31
C TYR A 16 3.54 -7.80 9.90
N LEU A 17 3.93 -6.69 9.27
CA LEU A 17 4.54 -6.72 7.95
C LEU A 17 5.89 -7.46 7.92
N GLN A 18 6.69 -7.30 8.97
CA GLN A 18 7.94 -8.03 9.13
C GLN A 18 7.69 -9.55 9.23
N ALA A 19 6.69 -9.96 9.98
CA ALA A 19 6.30 -11.36 10.14
C ALA A 19 5.76 -11.98 8.84
N LEU A 20 5.07 -11.21 8.01
CA LEU A 20 4.65 -11.66 6.66
C LEU A 20 5.78 -11.74 5.64
N GLY A 21 6.97 -11.27 5.99
CA GLY A 21 8.15 -11.29 5.12
C GLY A 21 8.17 -10.15 4.11
N GLN A 22 8.75 -9.03 4.51
CA GLN A 22 9.01 -7.94 3.57
C GLN A 22 10.07 -8.36 2.55
N PRO A 23 9.87 -8.07 1.24
CA PRO A 23 10.92 -8.29 0.25
C PRO A 23 12.21 -7.57 0.62
N LYS A 24 13.35 -8.28 0.64
CA LYS A 24 14.66 -7.74 1.06
C LYS A 24 15.10 -6.50 0.26
N ASP A 25 14.65 -6.40 -0.99
CA ASP A 25 15.00 -5.30 -1.89
C ASP A 25 13.99 -4.15 -1.92
N PHE A 26 12.96 -4.19 -1.07
CA PHE A 26 11.86 -3.23 -1.10
C PHE A 26 12.37 -1.77 -0.98
N GLU A 27 13.04 -1.43 0.09
CA GLU A 27 13.56 -0.07 0.32
C GLU A 27 14.58 0.32 -0.76
N ARG A 28 15.53 -0.57 -1.06
CA ARG A 28 16.58 -0.34 -2.06
C ARG A 28 16.00 -0.02 -3.44
N PHE A 29 14.93 -0.70 -3.82
CA PHE A 29 14.25 -0.46 -5.09
C PHE A 29 13.71 0.98 -5.18
N TYR A 30 12.94 1.42 -4.19
CA TYR A 30 12.35 2.77 -4.19
C TYR A 30 13.39 3.87 -4.02
N LEU A 31 14.45 3.65 -3.25
CA LEU A 31 15.59 4.58 -3.16
C LEU A 31 16.31 4.73 -4.53
N LYS A 32 16.42 3.65 -5.31
CA LYS A 32 16.96 3.73 -6.67
C LYS A 32 16.05 4.56 -7.59
N LEU A 33 14.74 4.38 -7.49
CA LEU A 33 13.79 5.21 -8.25
C LEU A 33 13.87 6.68 -7.83
N ALA A 34 13.94 6.98 -6.53
CA ALA A 34 14.10 8.33 -6.03
C ALA A 34 15.41 8.98 -6.51
N LYS A 35 16.50 8.21 -6.61
CA LYS A 35 17.75 8.71 -7.20
C LYS A 35 17.60 9.12 -8.67
N THR A 36 16.75 8.42 -9.41
CA THR A 36 16.55 8.69 -10.84
C THR A 36 15.54 9.80 -11.09
N TYR A 37 14.45 9.84 -10.30
CA TYR A 37 13.28 10.68 -10.60
C TYR A 37 12.93 11.67 -9.47
N GLY A 38 13.51 11.56 -8.28
CA GLY A 38 13.05 12.28 -7.08
C GLY A 38 13.61 13.70 -6.88
N ALA A 39 14.39 14.26 -7.84
CA ALA A 39 15.08 15.55 -7.68
C ALA A 39 14.12 16.74 -7.46
N GLY A 40 12.90 16.70 -8.00
CA GLY A 40 11.86 17.72 -7.83
C GLY A 40 10.87 17.43 -6.69
N GLY A 41 11.27 16.60 -5.72
CA GLY A 41 10.44 16.16 -4.60
C GLY A 41 9.72 14.84 -4.85
N VAL A 42 9.44 14.15 -3.75
CA VAL A 42 8.79 12.83 -3.73
C VAL A 42 7.51 12.91 -2.90
N ILE A 43 6.41 12.38 -3.43
CA ILE A 43 5.20 12.13 -2.65
C ILE A 43 4.97 10.63 -2.47
N ASP A 44 4.86 10.19 -1.21
CA ASP A 44 4.53 8.83 -0.79
C ASP A 44 3.04 8.78 -0.45
N ILE A 45 2.23 8.17 -1.31
CA ILE A 45 0.77 8.12 -1.25
C ILE A 45 0.35 6.75 -0.72
N ALA A 46 -0.61 6.70 0.21
CA ALA A 46 -0.91 5.55 1.04
C ALA A 46 0.36 5.10 1.79
N CYS A 47 1.00 6.06 2.46
CA CYS A 47 2.32 5.89 3.08
C CYS A 47 2.32 4.92 4.26
N GLY A 48 1.14 4.57 4.81
CA GLY A 48 1.00 3.73 5.98
C GLY A 48 1.80 4.29 7.16
N THR A 49 2.60 3.46 7.77
CA THR A 49 3.48 3.79 8.91
C THR A 49 4.83 4.39 8.49
N GLY A 50 4.98 4.87 7.25
CA GLY A 50 6.16 5.58 6.77
C GLY A 50 7.32 4.67 6.33
N ALA A 51 7.02 3.44 5.90
CA ALA A 51 8.03 2.47 5.47
C ALA A 51 8.92 2.97 4.32
N LEU A 52 8.47 3.94 3.54
CA LEU A 52 9.25 4.60 2.49
C LEU A 52 9.52 6.08 2.81
N ALA A 53 8.54 6.81 3.35
CA ALA A 53 8.71 8.22 3.68
C ALA A 53 9.93 8.45 4.59
N VAL A 54 10.11 7.63 5.63
CA VAL A 54 11.23 7.77 6.57
C VAL A 54 12.60 7.50 5.91
N PRO A 55 12.85 6.37 5.22
CA PRO A 55 14.15 6.15 4.58
C PRO A 55 14.45 7.14 3.44
N LEU A 56 13.43 7.61 2.70
CA LEU A 56 13.60 8.65 1.69
C LEU A 56 14.04 9.98 2.33
N ALA A 57 13.37 10.41 3.40
CA ALA A 57 13.75 11.63 4.15
C ALA A 57 15.16 11.51 4.77
N LYS A 58 15.52 10.33 5.31
CA LYS A 58 16.90 10.05 5.81
C LYS A 58 17.96 10.18 4.72
N LYS A 59 17.62 9.96 3.46
CA LYS A 59 18.52 10.15 2.31
C LYS A 59 18.54 11.59 1.78
N GLY A 60 17.82 12.51 2.44
CA GLY A 60 17.81 13.93 2.10
C GLY A 60 16.84 14.30 0.95
N TYR A 61 15.92 13.42 0.57
CA TYR A 61 14.87 13.79 -0.38
C TYR A 61 13.84 14.70 0.27
N ASP A 62 13.31 15.65 -0.50
CA ASP A 62 12.16 16.47 -0.11
C ASP A 62 10.89 15.62 -0.21
N VAL A 63 10.44 15.11 0.94
CA VAL A 63 9.36 14.12 1.05
C VAL A 63 8.07 14.76 1.54
N THR A 64 7.00 14.45 0.85
CA THR A 64 5.62 14.61 1.34
C THR A 64 4.99 13.22 1.44
N ALA A 65 4.25 12.94 2.50
CA ALA A 65 3.59 11.64 2.69
C ALA A 65 2.13 11.82 3.09
N CYS A 66 1.24 11.02 2.51
CA CYS A 66 -0.17 11.04 2.87
C CYS A 66 -0.78 9.63 2.93
N ASP A 67 -1.77 9.50 3.78
CA ASP A 67 -2.59 8.28 3.91
C ASP A 67 -4.02 8.70 4.26
N ILE A 68 -4.99 7.86 3.93
CA ILE A 68 -6.39 8.10 4.30
C ILE A 68 -6.60 7.86 5.80
N SER A 69 -5.79 7.02 6.42
CA SER A 69 -5.86 6.70 7.86
C SER A 69 -5.06 7.71 8.68
N GLU A 70 -5.76 8.45 9.55
CA GLU A 70 -5.12 9.36 10.51
C GLU A 70 -4.14 8.64 11.44
N ALA A 71 -4.48 7.42 11.90
CA ALA A 71 -3.62 6.61 12.75
C ALA A 71 -2.29 6.25 12.05
N MET A 72 -2.33 5.90 10.77
CA MET A 72 -1.13 5.64 9.96
C MET A 72 -0.26 6.88 9.81
N VAL A 73 -0.88 8.02 9.47
CA VAL A 73 -0.18 9.31 9.37
C VAL A 73 0.46 9.71 10.69
N ALA A 74 -0.23 9.49 11.82
CA ALA A 74 0.31 9.78 13.15
C ALA A 74 1.56 8.94 13.47
N VAL A 75 1.56 7.64 13.13
CA VAL A 75 2.75 6.78 13.28
C VAL A 75 3.89 7.26 12.39
N THR A 76 3.60 7.59 11.14
CA THR A 76 4.61 8.13 10.19
C THR A 76 5.23 9.41 10.73
N ARG A 77 4.41 10.37 11.18
CA ARG A 77 4.88 11.64 11.76
C ARG A 77 5.77 11.42 12.98
N ARG A 78 5.33 10.59 13.92
CA ARG A 78 6.12 10.26 15.11
C ARG A 78 7.49 9.67 14.76
N LYS A 79 7.58 8.81 13.74
CA LYS A 79 8.88 8.25 13.28
C LYS A 79 9.78 9.30 12.64
N LEU A 80 9.21 10.21 11.86
CA LEU A 80 9.94 11.33 11.26
C LEU A 80 10.49 12.27 12.35
N ASP A 81 9.65 12.66 13.29
CA ASP A 81 10.01 13.55 14.41
C ASP A 81 11.11 12.92 15.28
N ALA A 82 10.95 11.63 15.65
CA ALA A 82 11.95 10.90 16.44
C ALA A 82 13.31 10.77 15.73
N ALA A 83 13.32 10.83 14.40
CA ALA A 83 14.55 10.82 13.60
C ALA A 83 15.08 12.22 13.27
N GLY A 84 14.42 13.29 13.73
CA GLY A 84 14.79 14.69 13.43
C GLY A 84 14.65 15.04 11.94
N LEU A 85 13.71 14.40 11.24
CA LEU A 85 13.52 14.56 9.81
C LEU A 85 12.38 15.52 9.51
N ASN A 86 12.61 16.45 8.58
CA ASN A 86 11.59 17.37 8.10
C ASN A 86 10.91 16.80 6.85
N ALA A 87 9.72 16.24 7.01
CA ALA A 87 8.87 15.80 5.91
C ALA A 87 7.41 16.18 6.20
N ARG A 88 6.70 16.68 5.18
CA ARG A 88 5.29 17.04 5.33
C ARG A 88 4.45 15.77 5.35
N THR A 89 3.52 15.68 6.32
CA THR A 89 2.54 14.59 6.38
C THR A 89 1.13 15.15 6.49
N PHE A 90 0.16 14.53 5.83
CA PHE A 90 -1.25 14.93 5.94
C PHE A 90 -2.19 13.75 5.67
N VAL A 91 -3.41 13.83 6.19
CA VAL A 91 -4.47 12.85 5.93
C VAL A 91 -5.15 13.19 4.63
N ALA A 92 -5.28 12.22 3.72
CA ALA A 92 -5.92 12.43 2.43
C ALA A 92 -6.36 11.13 1.75
N ASP A 93 -7.47 11.20 1.03
CA ASP A 93 -7.86 10.18 0.06
C ASP A 93 -7.07 10.39 -1.25
N MET A 94 -6.45 9.32 -1.78
CA MET A 94 -5.69 9.41 -3.02
C MET A 94 -6.55 9.73 -4.26
N THR A 95 -7.87 9.58 -4.16
CA THR A 95 -8.80 9.92 -5.25
C THR A 95 -9.05 11.41 -5.36
N ASP A 96 -8.86 12.18 -4.27
CA ASP A 96 -9.07 13.62 -4.26
C ASP A 96 -8.26 14.28 -3.13
N PHE A 97 -7.08 14.82 -3.46
CA PHE A 97 -6.25 15.57 -2.54
C PHE A 97 -5.61 16.79 -3.21
N ASP A 98 -5.19 17.74 -2.39
CA ASP A 98 -4.33 18.84 -2.81
C ASP A 98 -3.09 18.91 -1.91
N ALA A 99 -1.94 18.63 -2.50
CA ALA A 99 -0.65 18.76 -1.83
C ALA A 99 -0.08 20.19 -1.90
N GLY A 100 -0.73 21.10 -2.63
CA GLY A 100 -0.29 22.49 -2.81
C GLY A 100 0.98 22.65 -3.66
N ARG A 101 1.48 21.57 -4.25
CA ARG A 101 2.69 21.57 -5.10
C ARG A 101 2.72 20.38 -6.04
N LYS A 102 3.68 20.42 -6.96
CA LYS A 102 3.98 19.29 -7.86
C LYS A 102 5.26 18.56 -7.44
N PHE A 103 5.35 17.30 -7.84
CA PHE A 103 6.44 16.39 -7.53
C PHE A 103 7.01 15.78 -8.82
N SER A 104 8.28 15.43 -8.82
CA SER A 104 8.87 14.67 -9.92
C SER A 104 8.69 13.16 -9.80
N LEU A 105 8.39 12.68 -8.56
CA LEU A 105 8.12 11.27 -8.30
C LEU A 105 6.93 11.13 -7.34
N ALA A 106 5.92 10.35 -7.73
CA ALA A 106 4.87 9.86 -6.86
C ALA A 106 5.03 8.34 -6.67
N ILE A 107 4.81 7.86 -5.45
CA ILE A 107 4.93 6.44 -5.09
C ILE A 107 3.62 6.00 -4.45
N ILE A 108 3.07 4.86 -4.90
CA ILE A 108 2.05 4.08 -4.18
C ILE A 108 2.63 2.68 -4.01
N ALA A 109 3.18 2.41 -2.84
CA ALA A 109 3.79 1.11 -2.56
C ALA A 109 2.80 0.11 -1.94
N ARG A 110 3.26 -1.15 -1.77
CA ARG A 110 2.55 -2.20 -1.02
C ARG A 110 1.10 -2.41 -1.45
N SER A 111 0.87 -2.29 -2.76
CA SER A 111 -0.44 -2.50 -3.36
C SER A 111 -1.53 -1.53 -2.86
N GLY A 112 -1.15 -0.36 -2.34
CA GLY A 112 -2.08 0.66 -1.86
C GLY A 112 -3.13 1.05 -2.92
N PHE A 113 -2.75 1.09 -4.20
CA PHE A 113 -3.67 1.35 -5.31
C PHE A 113 -4.82 0.34 -5.42
N MET A 114 -4.60 -0.91 -5.00
CA MET A 114 -5.62 -1.98 -5.09
C MET A 114 -6.75 -1.83 -4.07
N HIS A 115 -6.60 -0.97 -3.04
CA HIS A 115 -7.69 -0.63 -2.12
C HIS A 115 -8.77 0.22 -2.78
N LEU A 116 -8.52 0.77 -3.98
CA LEU A 116 -9.52 1.39 -4.84
C LEU A 116 -10.31 0.28 -5.55
N THR A 117 -11.50 -0.02 -5.03
CA THR A 117 -12.26 -1.20 -5.42
C THR A 117 -13.12 -1.02 -6.66
N THR A 118 -13.20 0.20 -7.22
CA THR A 118 -13.92 0.47 -8.46
C THR A 118 -13.03 1.10 -9.53
N PRO A 119 -13.34 0.92 -10.83
CA PRO A 119 -12.63 1.57 -11.93
C PRO A 119 -12.65 3.10 -11.82
N GLU A 120 -13.76 3.67 -11.34
CA GLU A 120 -13.95 5.11 -11.17
C GLU A 120 -12.99 5.68 -10.12
N GLN A 121 -12.86 5.00 -8.96
CA GLN A 121 -11.90 5.37 -7.93
C GLN A 121 -10.46 5.29 -8.44
N GLN A 122 -10.12 4.21 -9.16
CA GLN A 122 -8.79 4.05 -9.75
C GLN A 122 -8.48 5.15 -10.77
N ARG A 123 -9.46 5.49 -11.62
CA ARG A 123 -9.33 6.60 -12.57
C ARG A 123 -9.18 7.94 -11.85
N ALA A 124 -10.00 8.22 -10.84
CA ALA A 124 -9.93 9.45 -10.05
C ALA A 124 -8.56 9.62 -9.40
N ALA A 125 -8.01 8.56 -8.78
CA ALA A 125 -6.68 8.58 -8.18
C ALA A 125 -5.59 8.89 -9.22
N LEU A 126 -5.58 8.20 -10.38
CA LEU A 126 -4.60 8.45 -11.42
C LEU A 126 -4.65 9.89 -11.93
N LEU A 127 -5.84 10.45 -12.13
CA LEU A 127 -6.00 11.83 -12.58
C LEU A 127 -5.59 12.83 -11.50
N THR A 128 -5.92 12.59 -10.24
CA THR A 128 -5.51 13.42 -9.10
C THR A 128 -4.00 13.44 -8.96
N ILE A 129 -3.35 12.27 -9.00
CA ILE A 129 -1.89 12.16 -8.93
C ILE A 129 -1.23 12.86 -10.12
N LYS A 130 -1.80 12.72 -11.32
CA LYS A 130 -1.30 13.38 -12.52
C LYS A 130 -1.24 14.90 -12.37
N ARG A 131 -2.26 15.52 -11.76
CA ARG A 131 -2.28 16.97 -11.49
C ARG A 131 -1.13 17.42 -10.57
N HIS A 132 -0.66 16.51 -9.69
CA HIS A 132 0.43 16.74 -8.74
C HIS A 132 1.81 16.30 -9.26
N LEU A 133 1.90 15.80 -10.48
CA LEU A 133 3.18 15.52 -11.13
C LEU A 133 3.62 16.70 -12.00
N THR A 134 4.93 16.97 -11.99
CA THR A 134 5.55 17.86 -12.96
C THR A 134 5.41 17.28 -14.38
N PRO A 135 5.53 18.09 -15.45
CA PRO A 135 5.71 17.56 -16.79
C PRO A 135 6.88 16.57 -16.83
N GLY A 136 6.65 15.35 -17.35
CA GLY A 136 7.64 14.28 -17.35
C GLY A 136 7.86 13.59 -15.99
N GLY A 137 7.18 14.03 -14.94
CA GLY A 137 7.20 13.37 -13.62
C GLY A 137 6.65 11.96 -13.67
N VAL A 138 7.06 11.12 -12.73
CA VAL A 138 6.78 9.67 -12.76
C VAL A 138 5.93 9.27 -11.56
N LEU A 139 4.89 8.48 -11.80
CA LEU A 139 4.19 7.68 -10.80
C LEU A 139 4.74 6.24 -10.85
N THR A 140 5.14 5.72 -9.70
CA THR A 140 5.33 4.27 -9.54
C THR A 140 4.28 3.69 -8.61
N LEU A 141 3.72 2.58 -9.00
CA LEU A 141 2.83 1.80 -8.14
C LEU A 141 3.06 0.30 -8.37
N ASN A 142 2.62 -0.51 -7.42
CA ASN A 142 2.63 -1.94 -7.60
C ASN A 142 1.24 -2.54 -7.44
N THR A 143 0.99 -3.56 -8.25
CA THR A 143 -0.18 -4.43 -8.13
C THR A 143 0.28 -5.89 -8.02
N PHE A 144 -0.55 -6.74 -7.51
CA PHE A 144 -0.36 -8.18 -7.65
C PHE A 144 -1.55 -8.78 -8.40
N GLN A 145 -1.30 -9.87 -9.07
CA GLN A 145 -2.32 -10.67 -9.72
C GLN A 145 -2.02 -12.12 -9.37
N PRO A 146 -2.87 -12.79 -8.58
CA PRO A 146 -2.71 -14.19 -8.26
C PRO A 146 -2.74 -15.05 -9.53
N TRP A 147 -2.20 -16.24 -9.41
CA TRP A 147 -2.36 -17.24 -10.46
C TRP A 147 -3.82 -17.68 -10.55
N PRO A 148 -4.34 -18.03 -11.73
CA PRO A 148 -5.74 -18.42 -11.92
C PRO A 148 -6.21 -19.53 -10.97
N LYS A 149 -5.34 -20.48 -10.65
CA LYS A 149 -5.64 -21.54 -9.68
C LYS A 149 -5.94 -20.98 -8.28
N ALA A 150 -5.10 -20.07 -7.79
CA ALA A 150 -5.31 -19.44 -6.48
C ALA A 150 -6.56 -18.56 -6.44
N GLN A 151 -6.92 -17.91 -7.55
CA GLN A 151 -8.19 -17.18 -7.67
C GLN A 151 -9.38 -18.13 -7.63
N ALA A 152 -9.32 -19.23 -8.35
CA ALA A 152 -10.40 -20.23 -8.35
C ALA A 152 -10.65 -20.80 -6.94
N GLU A 153 -9.60 -21.06 -6.19
CA GLU A 153 -9.70 -21.53 -4.80
C GLU A 153 -10.34 -20.47 -3.86
N GLN A 154 -10.22 -19.18 -4.18
CA GLN A 154 -10.82 -18.09 -3.41
C GLN A 154 -12.28 -17.79 -3.73
N ILE A 155 -12.81 -18.22 -4.89
CA ILE A 155 -14.22 -17.98 -5.26
C ILE A 155 -15.15 -18.59 -4.24
N ASP A 156 -14.84 -19.78 -3.73
CA ASP A 156 -15.68 -20.52 -2.79
C ASP A 156 -15.30 -20.29 -1.32
N THR A 157 -14.34 -19.39 -1.02
CA THR A 157 -13.95 -19.11 0.36
C THR A 157 -15.03 -18.32 1.07
N GLY A 158 -15.57 -18.88 2.14
CA GLY A 158 -16.55 -18.21 2.99
C GLY A 158 -15.92 -17.20 3.96
N PRO A 159 -16.72 -16.30 4.53
CA PRO A 159 -16.25 -15.24 5.42
C PRO A 159 -15.66 -15.73 6.75
N GLU A 160 -15.91 -17.00 7.10
CA GLU A 160 -15.42 -17.65 8.32
C GLU A 160 -14.33 -18.71 8.04
N ASP A 161 -13.95 -18.91 6.78
CA ASP A 161 -12.92 -19.89 6.38
C ASP A 161 -11.51 -19.36 6.67
N TYR A 162 -11.23 -19.12 7.94
CA TYR A 162 -9.98 -18.53 8.39
C TYR A 162 -8.80 -19.47 8.23
N SER A 163 -7.76 -19.03 7.53
CA SER A 163 -6.45 -19.68 7.46
C SER A 163 -5.39 -18.86 8.20
N LEU A 164 -4.54 -19.53 8.99
CA LEU A 164 -3.42 -18.89 9.68
C LEU A 164 -2.40 -18.36 8.68
N ARG A 165 -2.07 -17.08 8.78
CA ARG A 165 -1.08 -16.43 7.94
C ARG A 165 0.29 -16.37 8.59
N THR A 166 0.33 -15.96 9.85
CA THR A 166 1.57 -15.83 10.62
C THR A 166 1.29 -15.68 12.10
N GLU A 167 2.33 -15.88 12.91
CA GLU A 167 2.39 -15.53 14.32
C GLU A 167 3.60 -14.63 14.56
N TYR A 168 3.48 -13.62 15.40
CA TYR A 168 4.55 -12.68 15.71
C TYR A 168 4.44 -12.16 17.16
N VAL A 169 5.46 -11.45 17.62
CA VAL A 169 5.43 -10.72 18.88
C VAL A 169 5.15 -9.25 18.57
N ASN A 170 4.08 -8.70 19.15
CA ASN A 170 3.66 -7.32 18.94
C ASN A 170 4.51 -6.31 19.76
N ALA A 171 4.24 -5.01 19.62
CA ALA A 171 4.95 -3.94 20.32
C ALA A 171 4.85 -4.03 21.85
N GLN A 172 3.84 -4.72 22.39
CA GLN A 172 3.62 -4.93 23.82
C GLN A 172 4.28 -6.22 24.34
N GLY A 173 5.06 -6.92 23.51
CA GLY A 173 5.71 -8.17 23.84
C GLY A 173 4.77 -9.38 23.89
N LYS A 174 3.52 -9.27 23.42
CA LYS A 174 2.55 -10.35 23.37
C LYS A 174 2.61 -11.10 22.04
N ARG A 175 2.39 -12.42 22.08
CA ARG A 175 2.21 -13.20 20.85
C ARG A 175 0.88 -12.86 20.21
N GLU A 176 0.88 -12.68 18.90
CA GLU A 176 -0.30 -12.37 18.11
C GLU A 176 -0.36 -13.27 16.87
N ARG A 177 -1.52 -13.87 16.59
CA ARG A 177 -1.80 -14.66 15.40
C ARG A 177 -2.62 -13.86 14.43
N ILE A 178 -2.30 -13.99 13.15
CA ILE A 178 -3.06 -13.39 12.07
C ILE A 178 -3.63 -14.48 11.19
N TYR A 179 -4.93 -14.39 10.98
CA TYR A 179 -5.68 -15.22 10.06
C TYR A 179 -6.31 -14.36 8.98
N ASN A 180 -6.60 -14.96 7.83
CA ASN A 180 -7.47 -14.34 6.84
C ASN A 180 -8.51 -15.36 6.32
N ALA A 181 -9.68 -14.81 5.99
CA ALA A 181 -10.71 -15.46 5.18
C ALA A 181 -11.03 -14.49 4.05
N ILE A 182 -10.60 -14.80 2.81
CA ILE A 182 -10.68 -13.86 1.68
C ILE A 182 -11.29 -14.61 0.49
N GLY A 183 -12.47 -14.17 0.08
CA GLY A 183 -13.13 -14.59 -1.16
C GLY A 183 -12.77 -13.67 -2.33
N TYR A 184 -13.02 -14.14 -3.55
CA TYR A 184 -12.82 -13.38 -4.77
C TYR A 184 -14.11 -13.38 -5.62
N ASP A 185 -14.53 -12.19 -6.00
CA ASP A 185 -15.65 -11.98 -6.92
C ASP A 185 -15.08 -11.69 -8.33
N PRO A 186 -15.27 -12.62 -9.29
CA PRO A 186 -14.73 -12.47 -10.64
C PRO A 186 -15.42 -11.35 -11.46
N ASP A 187 -16.68 -11.01 -11.15
CA ASP A 187 -17.42 -10.00 -11.90
C ASP A 187 -16.93 -8.59 -11.59
N THR A 188 -16.65 -8.30 -10.31
CA THR A 188 -16.09 -7.02 -9.87
C THR A 188 -14.57 -7.03 -9.78
N GLN A 189 -13.94 -8.22 -9.88
CA GLN A 189 -12.50 -8.45 -9.67
C GLN A 189 -12.03 -8.05 -8.26
N VAL A 190 -12.91 -8.08 -7.27
CA VAL A 190 -12.60 -7.64 -5.92
C VAL A 190 -12.42 -8.85 -4.99
N MET A 191 -11.27 -8.90 -4.34
CA MET A 191 -11.05 -9.72 -3.17
C MET A 191 -11.72 -9.04 -1.98
N ARG A 192 -12.59 -9.75 -1.26
CA ARG A 192 -13.24 -9.28 -0.04
C ARG A 192 -13.11 -10.33 1.05
N GLY A 193 -12.96 -9.86 2.27
CA GLY A 193 -12.90 -10.76 3.41
C GLY A 193 -12.47 -10.06 4.68
N ASN A 194 -11.91 -10.84 5.58
CA ASN A 194 -11.52 -10.37 6.89
C ASN A 194 -10.10 -10.80 7.23
N TRP A 195 -9.40 -9.92 7.94
CA TRP A 195 -8.24 -10.25 8.76
C TRP A 195 -8.71 -10.41 10.21
N LYS A 196 -8.31 -11.52 10.86
CA LYS A 196 -8.55 -11.75 12.27
C LYS A 196 -7.22 -11.78 13.00
N PHE A 197 -7.11 -10.97 14.06
CA PHE A 197 -5.95 -10.87 14.93
C PHE A 197 -6.34 -11.44 16.30
N GLU A 198 -5.58 -12.40 16.82
CA GLU A 198 -5.75 -12.99 18.13
C GLU A 198 -4.51 -12.72 18.97
N THR A 199 -4.66 -11.99 20.08
CA THR A 199 -3.60 -11.79 21.07
C THR A 199 -3.63 -12.90 22.09
N LEU A 200 -2.47 -13.47 22.41
CA LEU A 200 -2.31 -14.61 23.32
C LEU A 200 -1.65 -14.19 24.63
N ASP A 201 -2.05 -14.85 25.72
CA ASP A 201 -1.30 -14.80 26.98
C ASP A 201 -0.07 -15.75 26.95
N ASP A 202 0.67 -15.80 28.05
CA ASP A 202 1.89 -16.62 28.15
C ASP A 202 1.60 -18.12 28.09
N ALA A 203 0.36 -18.53 28.45
CA ALA A 203 -0.12 -19.92 28.38
C ALA A 203 -0.62 -20.27 26.95
N GLY A 204 -0.69 -19.31 26.04
CA GLY A 204 -1.18 -19.51 24.68
C GLY A 204 -2.71 -19.42 24.54
N LYS A 205 -3.40 -18.95 25.57
CA LYS A 205 -4.85 -18.71 25.53
C LYS A 205 -5.11 -17.37 24.85
N VAL A 206 -6.15 -17.31 24.01
CA VAL A 206 -6.62 -16.05 23.39
C VAL A 206 -7.22 -15.15 24.45
N ILE A 207 -6.70 -13.92 24.56
CA ILE A 207 -7.13 -12.88 25.50
C ILE A 207 -7.77 -11.68 24.80
N ASP A 208 -7.56 -11.50 23.51
CA ASP A 208 -8.20 -10.48 22.70
C ASP A 208 -8.35 -10.97 21.26
N THR A 209 -9.44 -10.56 20.61
CA THR A 209 -9.71 -10.88 19.20
C THR A 209 -10.24 -9.63 18.49
N ARG A 210 -9.61 -9.28 17.37
CA ARG A 210 -10.01 -8.17 16.50
C ARG A 210 -10.23 -8.69 15.09
N VAL A 211 -11.27 -8.21 14.42
CA VAL A 211 -11.58 -8.57 13.03
C VAL A 211 -11.65 -7.29 12.21
N ARG A 212 -10.92 -7.28 11.11
CA ARG A 212 -10.89 -6.15 10.17
C ARG A 212 -11.32 -6.57 8.79
N PRO A 213 -12.22 -5.82 8.13
CA PRO A 213 -12.52 -6.05 6.73
C PRO A 213 -11.34 -5.69 5.83
N LEU A 214 -11.23 -6.41 4.73
CA LEU A 214 -10.30 -6.13 3.63
C LEU A 214 -11.06 -6.17 2.32
N ALA A 215 -10.81 -5.19 1.45
CA ALA A 215 -11.24 -5.23 0.06
C ALA A 215 -10.11 -4.70 -0.83
N MET A 216 -9.81 -5.44 -1.90
CA MET A 216 -8.77 -5.06 -2.87
C MET A 216 -9.20 -5.50 -4.28
N ARG A 217 -9.13 -4.58 -5.24
CA ARG A 217 -9.42 -4.88 -6.64
C ARG A 217 -8.17 -5.37 -7.37
N GLN A 218 -8.32 -6.48 -8.06
CA GLN A 218 -7.28 -7.08 -8.90
C GLN A 218 -7.42 -6.60 -10.35
N THR A 219 -6.92 -5.40 -10.63
CA THR A 219 -6.92 -4.87 -12.00
C THR A 219 -5.95 -5.67 -12.88
N TYR A 220 -6.46 -6.34 -13.91
CA TYR A 220 -5.64 -7.12 -14.80
C TYR A 220 -4.69 -6.26 -15.62
N THR A 221 -3.55 -6.83 -16.04
CA THR A 221 -2.48 -6.09 -16.72
C THR A 221 -2.96 -5.33 -17.95
N GLN A 222 -3.80 -5.92 -18.79
CA GLN A 222 -4.30 -5.24 -20.00
C GLN A 222 -5.29 -4.12 -19.65
N GLU A 223 -6.15 -4.35 -18.67
CA GLU A 223 -7.08 -3.33 -18.17
C GLU A 223 -6.32 -2.13 -17.60
N MET A 224 -5.30 -2.39 -16.77
CA MET A 224 -4.45 -1.34 -16.23
C MET A 224 -3.73 -0.54 -17.32
N LYS A 225 -3.27 -1.18 -18.40
CA LYS A 225 -2.68 -0.48 -19.55
C LYS A 225 -3.68 0.47 -20.20
N TYR A 226 -4.92 0.03 -20.43
CA TYR A 226 -5.96 0.90 -20.97
C TYR A 226 -6.31 2.04 -20.01
N LEU A 227 -6.41 1.76 -18.73
CA LEU A 227 -6.68 2.77 -17.71
C LEU A 227 -5.58 3.84 -17.67
N CYS A 228 -4.30 3.45 -17.70
CA CYS A 228 -3.18 4.38 -17.79
C CYS A 228 -3.23 5.26 -19.04
N ALA A 229 -3.51 4.66 -20.20
CA ALA A 229 -3.63 5.40 -21.46
C ALA A 229 -4.80 6.40 -21.43
N LEU A 230 -5.98 5.99 -20.92
CA LEU A 230 -7.15 6.86 -20.74
C LEU A 230 -6.88 8.04 -19.79
N CYS A 231 -6.00 7.85 -18.79
CA CYS A 231 -5.58 8.91 -17.88
C CYS A 231 -4.39 9.74 -18.44
N GLY A 232 -3.91 9.44 -19.65
CA GLY A 232 -2.83 10.19 -20.31
C GLY A 232 -1.46 9.95 -19.71
N TYR A 233 -1.19 8.71 -19.27
CA TYR A 233 0.14 8.27 -18.87
C TYR A 233 0.84 7.47 -19.98
N GLU A 234 2.14 7.71 -20.16
CA GLU A 234 3.02 6.79 -20.87
C GLU A 234 3.50 5.70 -19.92
N ILE A 235 3.40 4.45 -20.33
CA ILE A 235 3.92 3.32 -19.56
C ILE A 235 5.41 3.16 -19.89
N VAL A 236 6.28 3.58 -18.97
CA VAL A 236 7.74 3.44 -19.09
C VAL A 236 8.18 2.01 -18.76
N GLU A 237 7.54 1.40 -17.75
CA GLU A 237 7.83 0.04 -17.33
C GLU A 237 6.56 -0.63 -16.81
N CYS A 238 6.38 -1.91 -17.15
CA CYS A 238 5.37 -2.79 -16.58
C CYS A 238 6.01 -4.18 -16.46
N GLU A 239 6.53 -4.52 -15.29
CA GLU A 239 7.29 -5.75 -15.11
C GLU A 239 6.93 -6.46 -13.80
N ARG A 240 6.79 -7.78 -13.87
CA ARG A 240 6.67 -8.63 -12.67
C ARG A 240 8.06 -8.87 -12.07
N ARG A 241 8.24 -8.44 -10.82
CA ARG A 241 9.53 -8.51 -10.13
C ARG A 241 9.50 -9.53 -9.00
N ALA A 242 10.20 -10.66 -9.19
CA ALA A 242 10.33 -11.74 -8.19
C ALA A 242 10.95 -11.22 -6.87
N GLN A 243 11.98 -10.34 -6.96
CA GLN A 243 12.64 -9.73 -5.79
C GLN A 243 11.72 -8.80 -4.97
N LEU A 244 10.56 -8.45 -5.51
CA LEU A 244 9.52 -7.67 -4.81
C LEU A 244 8.26 -8.51 -4.54
N GLY A 245 8.44 -9.81 -4.27
CA GLY A 245 7.34 -10.72 -3.95
C GLY A 245 6.46 -11.08 -5.16
N GLY A 246 6.97 -10.95 -6.40
CA GLY A 246 6.23 -11.24 -7.62
C GLY A 246 5.19 -10.17 -7.99
N ASN A 247 5.25 -9.00 -7.37
CA ASN A 247 4.41 -7.87 -7.73
C ASN A 247 4.74 -7.36 -9.14
N ILE A 248 3.71 -6.83 -9.82
CA ILE A 248 3.85 -6.10 -11.06
C ILE A 248 4.14 -4.65 -10.69
N ILE A 249 5.29 -4.16 -11.12
CA ILE A 249 5.70 -2.77 -10.94
C ILE A 249 5.32 -1.99 -12.17
N TRP A 250 4.71 -0.85 -11.96
CA TRP A 250 4.34 0.11 -12.98
C TRP A 250 5.16 1.38 -12.80
N LEU A 251 5.82 1.83 -13.85
CA LEU A 251 6.38 3.17 -13.98
C LEU A 251 5.60 3.91 -15.05
N LEU A 252 4.93 4.98 -14.65
CA LEU A 252 3.98 5.74 -15.45
C LEU A 252 4.48 7.19 -15.55
N ARG A 253 4.79 7.65 -16.75
CA ARG A 253 5.23 9.03 -16.99
C ARG A 253 4.04 9.93 -17.27
N ASN A 254 3.99 11.08 -16.60
CA ASN A 254 3.07 12.15 -16.94
C ASN A 254 3.47 12.78 -18.27
N VAL A 255 2.72 12.46 -19.32
CA VAL A 255 2.83 13.15 -20.61
C VAL A 255 1.78 14.25 -20.67
N VAL A 256 2.22 15.44 -21.03
CA VAL A 256 1.39 16.65 -21.12
C VAL A 256 0.53 16.58 -22.38
#